data_f0aad2d70da897e4bbef469296e3b8a2
#
_entry.id   f0aad2d70da897e4bbef469296e3b8a2
#
_cell.length_a   1.000
_cell.length_b   1.000
_cell.length_c   1.000
_cell.angle_alpha   90.00
_cell.angle_beta   90.00
_cell.angle_gamma   90.00
#
_symmetry.space_group_name_H-M   'P 1'
#
loop_
_entity.id
_entity.type
_entity.pdbx_description
1 polymer ?
#
loop_
_entity_poly.entity_id
_entity_poly.type
_entity_poly.pdbx_seq_one_letter_code
_entity_poly.pdbx_strand_id
1 'polypeptide(L)'
;MIEVAHLSKQFGTFRAVDDISFSIPTGQIVGLLGPNGAGKTTTMRMITGFLSPTAGSISVDGTDISANPVEAKRKIGYMPESAPLYSDMIVDDYLRYVAQVQGVNADEKVPALCETCGLKEVMHKNIADLSRGYRQRVGLAHALMNDPEILILDEPTSGLDPNQIQDVRDVIKEIGKTRTVIISTHILGEVEMLCARVIIIAKGKIVADSPTDELREKYGHAASVFVQAAGCSYDELAAAVSGAAGVAGCTKEAGEAVEGVQTAALLAHAQGDAEIRPAVFKAVAEKGWTLYELSLRRNSLEDVFHALTQSDAAQGEAQ
;
A
#
# COMPACT_ATOMS: atom_id res chain seq x y z
N MET A 1 9.30 -17.63 -7.25
CA MET A 1 10.10 -16.39 -7.17
C MET A 1 9.83 -15.52 -8.39
N ILE A 2 9.72 -14.21 -8.25
CA ILE A 2 9.64 -13.25 -9.38
C ILE A 2 10.91 -12.43 -9.39
N GLU A 3 11.52 -12.28 -10.55
CA GLU A 3 12.68 -11.41 -10.75
C GLU A 3 12.37 -10.40 -11.84
N VAL A 4 12.60 -9.14 -11.55
CA VAL A 4 12.43 -8.01 -12.45
C VAL A 4 13.78 -7.32 -12.59
N ALA A 5 14.31 -7.22 -13.79
CA ALA A 5 15.62 -6.66 -14.06
C ALA A 5 15.56 -5.54 -15.11
N HIS A 6 15.97 -4.33 -14.70
CA HIS A 6 16.08 -3.14 -15.56
C HIS A 6 14.82 -2.84 -16.35
N LEU A 7 13.65 -3.04 -15.71
CA LEU A 7 12.35 -2.96 -16.36
C LEU A 7 11.98 -1.51 -16.65
N SER A 8 11.66 -1.23 -17.91
CA SER A 8 11.22 0.08 -18.35
C SER A 8 10.01 -0.02 -19.28
N LYS A 9 9.11 0.96 -19.17
CA LYS A 9 7.95 1.11 -20.07
C LYS A 9 7.76 2.55 -20.49
N GLN A 10 7.75 2.76 -21.79
CA GLN A 10 7.51 4.04 -22.41
C GLN A 10 6.26 4.01 -23.29
N PHE A 11 5.43 5.03 -23.20
CA PHE A 11 4.26 5.27 -24.04
C PHE A 11 4.45 6.62 -24.77
N GLY A 12 4.86 6.56 -26.02
CA GLY A 12 5.25 7.76 -26.76
C GLY A 12 6.40 8.48 -26.05
N THR A 13 6.19 9.71 -25.61
CA THR A 13 7.18 10.50 -24.85
C THR A 13 7.09 10.26 -23.33
N PHE A 14 6.02 9.65 -22.84
CA PHE A 14 5.80 9.42 -21.41
C PHE A 14 6.45 8.11 -20.96
N ARG A 15 7.34 8.20 -19.97
CA ARG A 15 7.97 7.04 -19.34
C ARG A 15 7.21 6.68 -18.05
N ALA A 16 6.41 5.62 -18.13
CA ALA A 16 5.58 5.17 -17.03
C ALA A 16 6.36 4.33 -15.99
N VAL A 17 7.40 3.62 -16.41
CA VAL A 17 8.31 2.84 -15.57
C VAL A 17 9.73 3.07 -16.11
N ASP A 18 10.66 3.40 -15.23
CA ASP A 18 12.01 3.85 -15.54
C ASP A 18 13.06 3.05 -14.77
N ASP A 19 13.60 2.02 -15.43
CA ASP A 19 14.74 1.21 -14.96
C ASP A 19 14.57 0.65 -13.54
N ILE A 20 13.47 -0.05 -13.27
CA ILE A 20 13.23 -0.69 -11.97
C ILE A 20 13.75 -2.12 -11.96
N SER A 21 14.37 -2.51 -10.83
CA SER A 21 14.84 -3.86 -10.57
C SER A 21 14.48 -4.29 -9.15
N PHE A 22 13.89 -5.45 -8.99
CA PHE A 22 13.56 -6.06 -7.71
C PHE A 22 13.32 -7.56 -7.86
N SER A 23 13.36 -8.29 -6.75
CA SER A 23 13.00 -9.70 -6.70
C SER A 23 11.99 -9.95 -5.58
N ILE A 24 11.05 -10.88 -5.81
CA ILE A 24 10.06 -11.29 -4.80
C ILE A 24 10.24 -12.78 -4.53
N PRO A 25 10.70 -13.16 -3.33
CA PRO A 25 10.79 -14.56 -2.91
C PRO A 25 9.42 -15.23 -2.86
N THR A 26 9.40 -16.56 -2.96
CA THR A 26 8.18 -17.36 -2.81
C THR A 26 7.65 -17.28 -1.38
N GLY A 27 6.31 -17.23 -1.21
CA GLY A 27 5.66 -17.34 0.10
C GLY A 27 5.59 -16.02 0.89
N GLN A 28 5.69 -14.87 0.22
CA GLN A 28 5.56 -13.56 0.86
C GLN A 28 4.36 -12.79 0.31
N ILE A 29 3.75 -11.96 1.17
CA ILE A 29 2.85 -10.90 0.73
C ILE A 29 3.66 -9.61 0.62
N VAL A 30 3.77 -9.08 -0.59
CA VAL A 30 4.54 -7.86 -0.90
C VAL A 30 3.62 -6.75 -1.39
N GLY A 31 3.74 -5.58 -0.79
CA GLY A 31 3.02 -4.38 -1.20
C GLY A 31 3.79 -3.59 -2.25
N LEU A 32 3.15 -3.24 -3.36
CA LEU A 32 3.63 -2.26 -4.33
C LEU A 32 2.89 -0.94 -4.07
N LEU A 33 3.52 -0.05 -3.30
CA LEU A 33 2.94 1.21 -2.83
C LEU A 33 3.34 2.37 -3.73
N GLY A 34 2.44 3.32 -3.93
CA GLY A 34 2.77 4.55 -4.67
C GLY A 34 1.53 5.38 -4.98
N PRO A 35 1.66 6.68 -5.28
CA PRO A 35 0.54 7.52 -5.68
C PRO A 35 -0.05 7.06 -7.02
N ASN A 36 -1.23 7.60 -7.36
CA ASN A 36 -1.83 7.35 -8.66
C ASN A 36 -0.91 7.86 -9.78
N GLY A 37 -0.75 7.05 -10.82
CA GLY A 37 0.18 7.36 -11.93
C GLY A 37 1.66 7.04 -11.64
N ALA A 38 2.02 6.50 -10.49
CA ALA A 38 3.41 6.15 -10.14
C ALA A 38 4.02 5.03 -10.99
N GLY A 39 3.19 4.24 -11.71
CA GLY A 39 3.65 3.10 -12.51
C GLY A 39 3.27 1.72 -11.97
N LYS A 40 2.56 1.62 -10.83
CA LYS A 40 2.17 0.35 -10.18
C LYS A 40 1.45 -0.61 -11.13
N THR A 41 0.27 -0.21 -11.63
CA THR A 41 -0.53 -1.01 -12.57
C THR A 41 0.24 -1.36 -13.84
N THR A 42 1.05 -0.44 -14.35
CA THR A 42 1.92 -0.70 -15.53
C THR A 42 2.93 -1.80 -15.22
N THR A 43 3.57 -1.74 -14.06
CA THR A 43 4.52 -2.77 -13.60
C THR A 43 3.83 -4.13 -13.45
N MET A 44 2.66 -4.18 -12.80
CA MET A 44 1.89 -5.42 -12.64
C MET A 44 1.46 -6.02 -13.98
N ARG A 45 0.98 -5.19 -14.92
CA ARG A 45 0.64 -5.64 -16.27
C ARG A 45 1.83 -6.18 -17.07
N MET A 46 3.02 -5.68 -16.80
CA MET A 46 4.24 -6.25 -17.39
C MET A 46 4.60 -7.59 -16.74
N ILE A 47 4.54 -7.70 -15.42
CA ILE A 47 4.81 -8.96 -14.68
C ILE A 47 3.82 -10.06 -15.06
N THR A 48 2.56 -9.71 -15.35
CA THR A 48 1.55 -10.68 -15.81
C THR A 48 1.63 -10.99 -17.30
N GLY A 49 2.55 -10.34 -18.03
CA GLY A 49 2.68 -10.50 -19.49
C GLY A 49 1.47 -9.97 -20.26
N PHE A 50 0.64 -9.13 -19.65
CA PHE A 50 -0.44 -8.41 -20.33
C PHE A 50 0.10 -7.24 -21.17
N LEU A 51 1.24 -6.68 -20.74
CA LEU A 51 1.92 -5.59 -21.39
C LEU A 51 3.40 -5.94 -21.60
N SER A 52 3.91 -5.81 -22.82
CA SER A 52 5.33 -6.00 -23.10
C SER A 52 6.16 -4.82 -22.59
N PRO A 53 7.29 -5.05 -21.90
CA PRO A 53 8.22 -3.99 -21.55
C PRO A 53 8.85 -3.34 -22.79
N THR A 54 9.32 -2.10 -22.61
CA THR A 54 10.15 -1.42 -23.64
C THR A 54 11.60 -1.86 -23.51
N ALA A 55 12.08 -2.11 -22.29
CA ALA A 55 13.40 -2.65 -21.98
C ALA A 55 13.35 -3.45 -20.68
N GLY A 56 14.37 -4.27 -20.45
CA GLY A 56 14.47 -5.14 -19.28
C GLY A 56 13.82 -6.50 -19.47
N SER A 57 13.85 -7.31 -18.41
CA SER A 57 13.33 -8.68 -18.43
C SER A 57 12.56 -8.99 -17.14
N ILE A 58 11.67 -9.97 -17.24
CA ILE A 58 10.88 -10.50 -16.12
C ILE A 58 10.96 -12.01 -16.17
N SER A 59 11.33 -12.64 -15.06
CA SER A 59 11.25 -14.08 -14.91
C SER A 59 10.33 -14.49 -13.76
N VAL A 60 9.63 -15.60 -13.97
CA VAL A 60 8.72 -16.22 -12.99
C VAL A 60 9.20 -17.64 -12.77
N ASP A 61 9.73 -17.94 -11.59
CA ASP A 61 10.39 -19.20 -11.26
C ASP A 61 11.39 -19.67 -12.34
N GLY A 62 12.27 -18.75 -12.74
CA GLY A 62 13.28 -18.99 -13.78
C GLY A 62 12.76 -19.01 -15.21
N THR A 63 11.44 -18.87 -15.43
CA THR A 63 10.83 -18.83 -16.77
C THR A 63 10.70 -17.37 -17.22
N ASP A 64 11.40 -16.98 -18.28
CA ASP A 64 11.27 -15.65 -18.90
C ASP A 64 9.88 -15.50 -19.52
N ILE A 65 9.15 -14.46 -19.09
CA ILE A 65 7.76 -14.24 -19.51
C ILE A 65 7.63 -13.85 -20.99
N SER A 66 8.69 -13.29 -21.58
CA SER A 66 8.69 -12.91 -23.00
C SER A 66 9.02 -14.09 -23.90
N ALA A 67 9.89 -14.98 -23.43
CA ALA A 67 10.27 -16.18 -24.17
C ALA A 67 9.22 -17.30 -24.08
N ASN A 68 8.65 -17.52 -22.87
CA ASN A 68 7.70 -18.59 -22.60
C ASN A 68 6.42 -18.06 -21.90
N PRO A 69 5.63 -17.21 -22.57
CA PRO A 69 4.53 -16.49 -21.93
C PRO A 69 3.42 -17.41 -21.39
N VAL A 70 3.13 -18.52 -22.05
CA VAL A 70 2.09 -19.44 -21.64
C VAL A 70 2.46 -20.16 -20.34
N GLU A 71 3.70 -20.64 -20.24
CA GLU A 71 4.19 -21.33 -19.06
C GLU A 71 4.26 -20.38 -17.85
N ALA A 72 4.82 -19.18 -18.03
CA ALA A 72 4.91 -18.18 -16.98
C ALA A 72 3.51 -17.76 -16.49
N LYS A 73 2.56 -17.49 -17.40
CA LYS A 73 1.19 -17.07 -17.07
C LYS A 73 0.40 -18.14 -16.32
N ARG A 74 0.65 -19.42 -16.55
CA ARG A 74 -0.01 -20.49 -15.78
C ARG A 74 0.30 -20.46 -14.29
N LYS A 75 1.45 -19.89 -13.90
CA LYS A 75 1.87 -19.74 -12.50
C LYS A 75 1.30 -18.51 -11.83
N ILE A 76 0.67 -17.61 -12.60
CA ILE A 76 0.20 -16.31 -12.13
C ILE A 76 -1.32 -16.24 -12.20
N GLY A 77 -1.96 -15.89 -11.08
CA GLY A 77 -3.32 -15.37 -11.04
C GLY A 77 -3.28 -13.85 -11.02
N TYR A 78 -4.09 -13.20 -11.82
CA TYR A 78 -4.13 -11.75 -11.89
C TYR A 78 -5.55 -11.22 -11.70
N MET A 79 -5.73 -10.32 -10.77
CA MET A 79 -6.96 -9.56 -10.58
C MET A 79 -6.66 -8.07 -10.83
N PRO A 80 -7.10 -7.49 -11.93
CA PRO A 80 -7.00 -6.06 -12.18
C PRO A 80 -7.96 -5.28 -11.29
N GLU A 81 -7.73 -3.99 -11.08
CA GLU A 81 -8.55 -3.08 -10.27
C GLU A 81 -10.05 -3.17 -10.63
N SER A 82 -10.37 -3.22 -11.91
CA SER A 82 -11.71 -3.48 -12.42
C SER A 82 -11.73 -4.87 -13.03
N ALA A 83 -12.13 -5.87 -12.24
CA ALA A 83 -12.23 -7.23 -12.75
C ALA A 83 -13.22 -7.29 -13.93
N PRO A 84 -12.82 -7.80 -15.11
CA PRO A 84 -13.65 -7.88 -16.30
C PRO A 84 -14.65 -9.07 -16.18
N LEU A 85 -15.63 -8.93 -15.30
CA LEU A 85 -16.65 -9.93 -15.04
C LEU A 85 -17.80 -9.81 -16.07
N TYR A 86 -18.39 -10.92 -16.42
CA TYR A 86 -19.61 -10.95 -17.26
C TYR A 86 -20.84 -10.64 -16.40
N SER A 87 -21.26 -9.37 -16.42
CA SER A 87 -22.33 -8.85 -15.55
C SER A 87 -23.65 -9.60 -15.65
N ASP A 88 -23.98 -10.13 -16.84
CA ASP A 88 -25.25 -10.79 -17.12
C ASP A 88 -25.25 -12.28 -16.71
N MET A 89 -24.12 -12.79 -16.23
CA MET A 89 -24.01 -14.19 -15.77
C MET A 89 -24.29 -14.28 -14.27
N ILE A 90 -24.83 -15.42 -13.86
CA ILE A 90 -24.88 -15.84 -12.47
C ILE A 90 -23.46 -16.20 -12.01
N VAL A 91 -23.13 -15.96 -10.75
CA VAL A 91 -21.78 -16.20 -10.19
C VAL A 91 -21.32 -17.64 -10.41
N ASP A 92 -22.17 -18.63 -10.11
CA ASP A 92 -21.86 -20.06 -10.32
C ASP A 92 -21.56 -20.36 -11.78
N ASP A 93 -22.41 -19.91 -12.69
CA ASP A 93 -22.26 -20.13 -14.14
C ASP A 93 -20.96 -19.47 -14.65
N TYR A 94 -20.65 -18.26 -14.17
CA TYR A 94 -19.43 -17.57 -14.52
C TYR A 94 -18.17 -18.31 -14.06
N LEU A 95 -18.14 -18.76 -12.81
CA LEU A 95 -16.99 -19.50 -12.27
C LEU A 95 -16.82 -20.86 -12.95
N ARG A 96 -17.90 -21.55 -13.26
CA ARG A 96 -17.86 -22.80 -14.05
C ARG A 96 -17.37 -22.56 -15.48
N TYR A 97 -17.82 -21.48 -16.11
CA TYR A 97 -17.31 -21.08 -17.41
C TYR A 97 -15.80 -20.81 -17.39
N VAL A 98 -15.32 -20.07 -16.37
CA VAL A 98 -13.89 -19.81 -16.20
C VAL A 98 -13.10 -21.11 -16.00
N ALA A 99 -13.60 -22.02 -15.16
CA ALA A 99 -13.00 -23.33 -14.95
C ALA A 99 -12.88 -24.13 -16.26
N GLN A 100 -13.95 -24.15 -17.06
CA GLN A 100 -13.96 -24.82 -18.36
C GLN A 100 -12.92 -24.23 -19.32
N VAL A 101 -12.83 -22.90 -19.42
CA VAL A 101 -11.87 -22.22 -20.28
C VAL A 101 -10.43 -22.52 -19.87
N GLN A 102 -10.17 -22.62 -18.56
CA GLN A 102 -8.84 -22.91 -18.01
C GLN A 102 -8.53 -24.42 -17.95
N GLY A 103 -9.48 -25.29 -18.31
CA GLY A 103 -9.28 -26.74 -18.29
C GLY A 103 -9.26 -27.34 -16.88
N VAL A 104 -9.92 -26.68 -15.91
CA VAL A 104 -9.98 -27.08 -14.50
C VAL A 104 -11.31 -27.81 -14.23
N ASN A 105 -11.29 -28.80 -13.33
CA ASN A 105 -12.51 -29.48 -12.89
C ASN A 105 -13.40 -28.54 -12.06
N ALA A 106 -14.48 -28.05 -12.66
CA ALA A 106 -15.39 -27.09 -12.05
C ALA A 106 -16.09 -27.64 -10.79
N ASP A 107 -16.43 -28.94 -10.77
CA ASP A 107 -17.17 -29.54 -9.65
C ASP A 107 -16.35 -29.64 -8.36
N GLU A 108 -15.04 -29.68 -8.47
CA GLU A 108 -14.12 -29.63 -7.33
C GLU A 108 -13.70 -28.20 -7.00
N LYS A 109 -13.36 -27.43 -8.03
CA LYS A 109 -12.71 -26.13 -7.82
C LYS A 109 -13.68 -25.02 -7.42
N VAL A 110 -14.86 -24.97 -8.04
CA VAL A 110 -15.83 -23.89 -7.76
C VAL A 110 -16.33 -23.92 -6.32
N PRO A 111 -16.71 -25.07 -5.73
CA PRO A 111 -17.07 -25.13 -4.31
C PRO A 111 -15.94 -24.69 -3.38
N ALA A 112 -14.70 -25.11 -3.63
CA ALA A 112 -13.55 -24.73 -2.84
C ALA A 112 -13.28 -23.20 -2.89
N LEU A 113 -13.38 -22.60 -4.07
CA LEU A 113 -13.24 -21.14 -4.23
C LEU A 113 -14.42 -20.38 -3.63
N CYS A 114 -15.64 -20.94 -3.71
CA CYS A 114 -16.81 -20.38 -3.05
C CYS A 114 -16.60 -20.26 -1.53
N GLU A 115 -16.01 -21.28 -0.91
CA GLU A 115 -15.68 -21.25 0.52
C GLU A 115 -14.54 -20.26 0.81
N THR A 116 -13.42 -20.37 0.08
CA THR A 116 -12.23 -19.52 0.27
C THR A 116 -12.54 -18.03 0.12
N CYS A 117 -13.34 -17.67 -0.89
CA CYS A 117 -13.68 -16.28 -1.19
C CYS A 117 -14.98 -15.79 -0.52
N GLY A 118 -15.66 -16.62 0.27
CA GLY A 118 -16.89 -16.26 0.98
C GLY A 118 -18.05 -15.90 0.05
N LEU A 119 -18.28 -16.71 -1.02
CA LEU A 119 -19.26 -16.40 -2.08
C LEU A 119 -20.58 -17.14 -1.91
N LYS A 120 -20.75 -18.00 -0.88
CA LYS A 120 -21.88 -18.91 -0.70
C LYS A 120 -23.26 -18.23 -0.86
N GLU A 121 -23.41 -17.04 -0.30
CA GLU A 121 -24.71 -16.32 -0.31
C GLU A 121 -25.06 -15.68 -1.65
N VAL A 122 -24.10 -15.59 -2.56
CA VAL A 122 -24.25 -14.87 -3.83
C VAL A 122 -24.10 -15.75 -5.06
N MET A 123 -23.80 -17.04 -4.91
CA MET A 123 -23.57 -17.97 -6.03
C MET A 123 -24.75 -18.03 -7.02
N HIS A 124 -25.97 -17.80 -6.55
CA HIS A 124 -27.21 -17.81 -7.35
C HIS A 124 -27.60 -16.44 -7.91
N LYS A 125 -26.84 -15.37 -7.62
CA LYS A 125 -27.15 -14.00 -8.05
C LYS A 125 -26.43 -13.65 -9.35
N ASN A 126 -27.01 -12.73 -10.12
CA ASN A 126 -26.31 -12.11 -11.24
C ASN A 126 -25.15 -11.24 -10.73
N ILE A 127 -24.04 -11.25 -11.45
CA ILE A 127 -22.86 -10.44 -11.11
C ILE A 127 -23.18 -8.94 -11.10
N ALA A 128 -24.11 -8.49 -11.97
CA ALA A 128 -24.59 -7.10 -12.00
C ALA A 128 -25.21 -6.67 -10.65
N ASP A 129 -25.90 -7.58 -9.96
CA ASP A 129 -26.65 -7.31 -8.73
C ASP A 129 -25.76 -7.35 -7.47
N LEU A 130 -24.47 -7.66 -7.62
CA LEU A 130 -23.54 -7.75 -6.51
C LEU A 130 -23.06 -6.38 -6.05
N SER A 131 -22.80 -6.24 -4.73
CA SER A 131 -22.01 -5.15 -4.21
C SER A 131 -20.58 -5.17 -4.81
N ARG A 132 -19.89 -4.04 -4.73
CA ARG A 132 -18.50 -3.95 -5.22
C ARG A 132 -17.60 -4.98 -4.52
N GLY A 133 -17.77 -5.17 -3.20
CA GLY A 133 -17.00 -6.16 -2.43
C GLY A 133 -17.22 -7.60 -2.92
N TYR A 134 -18.45 -7.99 -3.19
CA TYR A 134 -18.70 -9.31 -3.76
C TYR A 134 -18.15 -9.45 -5.18
N ARG A 135 -18.22 -8.43 -6.02
CA ARG A 135 -17.56 -8.45 -7.35
C ARG A 135 -16.05 -8.62 -7.23
N GLN A 136 -15.38 -7.96 -6.27
CA GLN A 136 -13.96 -8.16 -6.00
C GLN A 136 -13.67 -9.62 -5.58
N ARG A 137 -14.47 -10.19 -4.71
CA ARG A 137 -14.31 -11.60 -4.30
C ARG A 137 -14.53 -12.59 -5.45
N VAL A 138 -15.47 -12.31 -6.35
CA VAL A 138 -15.63 -13.11 -7.59
C VAL A 138 -14.42 -12.96 -8.51
N GLY A 139 -13.87 -11.76 -8.64
CA GLY A 139 -12.61 -11.51 -9.35
C GLY A 139 -11.42 -12.25 -8.74
N LEU A 140 -11.36 -12.32 -7.41
CA LEU A 140 -10.34 -13.08 -6.68
C LEU A 140 -10.50 -14.60 -6.92
N ALA A 141 -11.74 -15.11 -6.88
CA ALA A 141 -12.03 -16.52 -7.21
C ALA A 141 -11.64 -16.85 -8.66
N HIS A 142 -11.89 -15.95 -9.62
CA HIS A 142 -11.40 -16.09 -10.99
C HIS A 142 -9.86 -16.18 -11.04
N ALA A 143 -9.17 -15.27 -10.38
CA ALA A 143 -7.70 -15.24 -10.37
C ALA A 143 -7.08 -16.50 -9.75
N LEU A 144 -7.80 -17.17 -8.84
CA LEU A 144 -7.39 -18.40 -8.15
C LEU A 144 -7.79 -19.69 -8.88
N MET A 145 -8.54 -19.60 -9.99
CA MET A 145 -9.15 -20.74 -10.64
C MET A 145 -8.14 -21.83 -11.04
N ASN A 146 -7.00 -21.44 -11.59
CA ASN A 146 -5.95 -22.37 -12.04
C ASN A 146 -4.89 -22.68 -10.98
N ASP A 147 -5.19 -22.46 -9.72
CA ASP A 147 -4.32 -22.75 -8.59
C ASP A 147 -2.91 -22.11 -8.68
N PRO A 148 -2.83 -20.83 -9.00
CA PRO A 148 -1.56 -20.18 -9.27
C PRO A 148 -0.66 -20.14 -8.01
N GLU A 149 0.66 -20.26 -8.19
CA GLU A 149 1.65 -20.11 -7.13
C GLU A 149 1.83 -18.65 -6.72
N ILE A 150 1.52 -17.74 -7.64
CA ILE A 150 1.68 -16.29 -7.49
C ILE A 150 0.34 -15.61 -7.79
N LEU A 151 -0.10 -14.76 -6.87
CA LEU A 151 -1.31 -13.96 -7.04
C LEU A 151 -0.94 -12.49 -7.10
N ILE A 152 -1.38 -11.80 -8.15
CA ILE A 152 -1.17 -10.37 -8.35
C ILE A 152 -2.51 -9.65 -8.28
N LEU A 153 -2.65 -8.72 -7.34
CA LEU A 153 -3.87 -7.99 -7.04
C LEU A 153 -3.64 -6.49 -7.24
N ASP A 154 -4.34 -5.90 -8.21
CA ASP A 154 -4.23 -4.49 -8.50
C ASP A 154 -5.37 -3.73 -7.80
N GLU A 155 -5.03 -2.95 -6.76
CA GLU A 155 -5.95 -2.16 -5.93
C GLU A 155 -7.17 -2.99 -5.44
N PRO A 156 -6.99 -4.15 -4.77
CA PRO A 156 -8.07 -5.10 -4.48
C PRO A 156 -9.16 -4.56 -3.55
N THR A 157 -8.89 -3.50 -2.81
CA THR A 157 -9.79 -2.90 -1.82
C THR A 157 -10.33 -1.54 -2.27
N SER A 158 -9.94 -1.08 -3.47
CA SER A 158 -10.33 0.24 -3.99
C SER A 158 -11.85 0.42 -4.04
N GLY A 159 -12.33 1.49 -3.37
CA GLY A 159 -13.75 1.89 -3.35
C GLY A 159 -14.67 0.93 -2.60
N LEU A 160 -14.14 0.14 -1.69
CA LEU A 160 -14.90 -0.66 -0.74
C LEU A 160 -15.15 0.12 0.57
N ASP A 161 -16.23 -0.23 1.26
CA ASP A 161 -16.44 0.25 2.63
C ASP A 161 -15.52 -0.46 3.65
N PRO A 162 -15.35 0.09 4.88
CA PRO A 162 -14.42 -0.48 5.86
C PRO A 162 -14.64 -1.95 6.19
N ASN A 163 -15.90 -2.41 6.24
CA ASN A 163 -16.21 -3.80 6.54
C ASN A 163 -15.82 -4.72 5.37
N GLN A 164 -16.13 -4.30 4.14
CA GLN A 164 -15.76 -5.05 2.94
C GLN A 164 -14.24 -5.11 2.76
N ILE A 165 -13.51 -4.02 3.11
CA ILE A 165 -12.05 -4.01 3.12
C ILE A 165 -11.52 -5.10 4.05
N GLN A 166 -12.06 -5.19 5.27
CA GLN A 166 -11.62 -6.20 6.23
C GLN A 166 -11.85 -7.62 5.72
N ASP A 167 -13.02 -7.88 5.16
CA ASP A 167 -13.37 -9.17 4.57
C ASP A 167 -12.41 -9.60 3.44
N VAL A 168 -12.08 -8.67 2.53
CA VAL A 168 -11.15 -8.94 1.43
C VAL A 168 -9.73 -9.17 1.97
N ARG A 169 -9.30 -8.39 2.97
CA ARG A 169 -8.00 -8.58 3.62
C ARG A 169 -7.86 -9.96 4.27
N ASP A 170 -8.89 -10.43 4.94
CA ASP A 170 -8.87 -11.74 5.61
C ASP A 170 -8.73 -12.87 4.58
N VAL A 171 -9.41 -12.76 3.45
CA VAL A 171 -9.25 -13.71 2.33
C VAL A 171 -7.80 -13.65 1.78
N ILE A 172 -7.26 -12.46 1.56
CA ILE A 172 -5.88 -12.29 1.06
C ILE A 172 -4.85 -12.87 2.05
N LYS A 173 -5.02 -12.64 3.36
CA LYS A 173 -4.15 -13.22 4.39
C LYS A 173 -4.17 -14.74 4.37
N GLU A 174 -5.33 -15.34 4.23
CA GLU A 174 -5.46 -16.81 4.17
C GLU A 174 -4.75 -17.37 2.93
N ILE A 175 -4.93 -16.75 1.78
CA ILE A 175 -4.25 -17.12 0.54
C ILE A 175 -2.73 -16.95 0.67
N GLY A 176 -2.28 -15.89 1.31
CA GLY A 176 -0.86 -15.56 1.51
C GLY A 176 -0.09 -16.55 2.39
N LYS A 177 -0.79 -17.40 3.19
CA LYS A 177 -0.15 -18.46 3.97
C LYS A 177 0.52 -19.53 3.10
N THR A 178 0.03 -19.73 1.90
CA THR A 178 0.45 -20.81 0.99
C THR A 178 0.98 -20.33 -0.34
N ARG A 179 0.84 -19.04 -0.66
CA ARG A 179 1.15 -18.45 -1.98
C ARG A 179 1.94 -17.16 -1.85
N THR A 180 2.62 -16.81 -2.92
CA THR A 180 3.20 -15.47 -3.06
C THR A 180 2.11 -14.51 -3.51
N VAL A 181 1.95 -13.39 -2.83
CA VAL A 181 0.94 -12.38 -3.18
C VAL A 181 1.61 -11.02 -3.39
N ILE A 182 1.29 -10.37 -4.51
CA ILE A 182 1.67 -8.98 -4.77
C ILE A 182 0.41 -8.14 -4.78
N ILE A 183 0.40 -7.09 -3.99
CA ILE A 183 -0.74 -6.17 -3.88
C ILE A 183 -0.29 -4.78 -4.28
N SER A 184 -0.92 -4.16 -5.30
CA SER A 184 -0.77 -2.72 -5.47
C SER A 184 -1.77 -1.98 -4.60
N THR A 185 -1.35 -0.90 -4.01
CA THR A 185 -2.22 0.03 -3.29
C THR A 185 -1.58 1.41 -3.20
N HIS A 186 -2.40 2.41 -2.98
CA HIS A 186 -1.98 3.75 -2.59
C HIS A 186 -2.25 4.02 -1.11
N ILE A 187 -2.83 3.04 -0.37
CA ILE A 187 -3.21 3.14 1.03
C ILE A 187 -2.18 2.42 1.89
N LEU A 188 -1.43 3.19 2.65
CA LEU A 188 -0.34 2.66 3.46
C LEU A 188 -0.79 1.72 4.57
N GLY A 189 -1.92 2.03 5.23
CA GLY A 189 -2.49 1.15 6.26
C GLY A 189 -2.84 -0.26 5.77
N GLU A 190 -3.03 -0.46 4.47
CA GLU A 190 -3.20 -1.80 3.90
C GLU A 190 -1.89 -2.56 3.84
N VAL A 191 -0.81 -1.88 3.44
CA VAL A 191 0.53 -2.45 3.41
C VAL A 191 0.96 -2.89 4.81
N GLU A 192 0.75 -2.02 5.82
CA GLU A 192 1.08 -2.33 7.22
C GLU A 192 0.36 -3.57 7.76
N MET A 193 -0.89 -3.77 7.35
CA MET A 193 -1.73 -4.86 7.86
C MET A 193 -1.54 -6.18 7.12
N LEU A 194 -1.10 -6.15 5.85
CA LEU A 194 -1.06 -7.31 4.98
C LEU A 194 0.35 -7.73 4.58
N CYS A 195 1.27 -6.78 4.43
CA CYS A 195 2.52 -7.03 3.72
C CYS A 195 3.71 -7.13 4.69
N ALA A 196 4.53 -8.14 4.50
CA ALA A 196 5.81 -8.27 5.21
C ALA A 196 6.90 -7.34 4.63
N ARG A 197 6.76 -6.95 3.36
CA ARG A 197 7.70 -6.11 2.63
C ARG A 197 6.94 -5.16 1.72
N VAL A 198 7.48 -3.96 1.54
CA VAL A 198 6.92 -2.94 0.65
C VAL A 198 7.97 -2.43 -0.32
N ILE A 199 7.56 -2.31 -1.58
CA ILE A 199 8.30 -1.64 -2.65
C ILE A 199 7.53 -0.36 -2.96
N ILE A 200 8.16 0.79 -2.75
CA ILE A 200 7.53 2.10 -3.01
C ILE A 200 7.97 2.58 -4.38
N ILE A 201 6.99 2.86 -5.24
CA ILE A 201 7.21 3.41 -6.57
C ILE A 201 6.70 4.86 -6.62
N ALA A 202 7.55 5.77 -7.11
CA ALA A 202 7.19 7.15 -7.41
C ALA A 202 7.78 7.55 -8.77
N LYS A 203 6.97 8.22 -9.61
CA LYS A 203 7.39 8.68 -10.96
C LYS A 203 8.09 7.60 -11.80
N GLY A 204 7.61 6.37 -11.71
CA GLY A 204 8.15 5.24 -12.45
C GLY A 204 9.42 4.61 -11.88
N LYS A 205 9.94 5.07 -10.75
CA LYS A 205 11.16 4.57 -10.10
C LYS A 205 10.87 3.96 -8.74
N ILE A 206 11.69 3.00 -8.31
CA ILE A 206 11.67 2.50 -6.94
C ILE A 206 12.39 3.52 -6.05
N VAL A 207 11.70 4.06 -5.05
CA VAL A 207 12.25 5.00 -4.07
C VAL A 207 12.56 4.33 -2.74
N ALA A 208 11.91 3.21 -2.43
CA ALA A 208 12.24 2.37 -1.29
C ALA A 208 11.85 0.92 -1.56
N ASP A 209 12.60 -0.02 -0.99
CA ASP A 209 12.35 -1.45 -1.00
C ASP A 209 12.88 -2.04 0.31
N SER A 210 11.99 -2.39 1.24
CA SER A 210 12.38 -2.90 2.55
C SER A 210 11.25 -3.66 3.26
N PRO A 211 11.57 -4.47 4.27
CA PRO A 211 10.59 -4.99 5.21
C PRO A 211 9.75 -3.86 5.82
N THR A 212 8.47 -4.11 6.05
CA THR A 212 7.53 -3.09 6.55
C THR A 212 7.94 -2.57 7.94
N ASP A 213 8.50 -3.45 8.79
CA ASP A 213 8.98 -3.07 10.12
C ASP A 213 10.23 -2.17 10.05
N GLU A 214 11.17 -2.46 9.14
CA GLU A 214 12.37 -1.63 8.93
C GLU A 214 12.03 -0.24 8.38
N LEU A 215 11.00 -0.13 7.54
CA LEU A 215 10.54 1.18 7.04
C LEU A 215 10.05 2.04 8.20
N ARG A 216 9.32 1.41 9.14
CA ARG A 216 8.84 2.07 10.35
C ARG A 216 10.01 2.49 11.25
N GLU A 217 11.02 1.66 11.39
CA GLU A 217 12.23 1.98 12.15
C GLU A 217 13.08 3.05 11.47
N LYS A 218 13.39 2.90 10.19
CA LYS A 218 14.31 3.77 9.45
C LYS A 218 13.79 5.18 9.21
N TYR A 219 12.47 5.34 9.07
CA TYR A 219 11.83 6.62 8.75
C TYR A 219 10.86 7.09 9.85
N GLY A 220 10.49 6.21 10.80
CA GLY A 220 9.67 6.56 11.97
C GLY A 220 10.45 7.16 13.14
N HIS A 221 11.78 7.31 13.01
CA HIS A 221 12.70 7.69 14.10
C HIS A 221 12.73 9.16 14.51
N ALA A 222 11.93 10.04 13.94
CA ALA A 222 11.71 11.32 14.57
C ALA A 222 10.46 11.23 15.45
N ALA A 223 10.59 10.70 16.67
CA ALA A 223 9.57 10.88 17.67
C ALA A 223 9.32 12.36 17.82
N SER A 224 8.16 12.82 17.38
CA SER A 224 7.77 14.21 17.51
C SER A 224 6.73 14.32 18.63
N VAL A 225 6.79 15.37 19.40
CA VAL A 225 5.82 15.65 20.46
C VAL A 225 4.96 16.81 20.02
N PHE A 226 3.67 16.57 19.86
CA PHE A 226 2.70 17.62 19.64
C PHE A 226 2.48 18.37 20.97
N VAL A 227 2.57 19.67 20.92
CA VAL A 227 2.43 20.57 22.07
C VAL A 227 1.40 21.62 21.73
N GLN A 228 0.34 21.71 22.54
CA GLN A 228 -0.67 22.75 22.42
C GLN A 228 -0.83 23.45 23.76
N ALA A 229 -0.59 24.77 23.76
CA ALA A 229 -0.64 25.58 24.99
C ALA A 229 -1.37 26.90 24.76
N ALA A 230 -1.95 27.44 25.84
CA ALA A 230 -2.55 28.78 25.89
C ALA A 230 -1.76 29.72 26.79
N GLY A 231 -1.94 31.03 26.54
CA GLY A 231 -1.24 32.10 27.28
C GLY A 231 0.07 32.49 26.63
N CYS A 232 0.37 32.01 25.42
CA CYS A 232 1.55 32.33 24.65
C CYS A 232 1.24 32.44 23.16
N SER A 233 2.13 33.14 22.43
CA SER A 233 2.20 33.09 20.96
C SER A 233 2.97 31.83 20.51
N TYR A 234 2.87 31.52 19.21
CA TYR A 234 3.67 30.46 18.61
C TYR A 234 5.19 30.67 18.82
N ASP A 235 5.67 31.90 18.61
CA ASP A 235 7.10 32.20 18.68
C ASP A 235 7.64 32.04 20.11
N GLU A 236 6.86 32.42 21.13
CA GLU A 236 7.22 32.23 22.52
C GLU A 236 7.23 30.74 22.90
N LEU A 237 6.21 29.96 22.44
CA LEU A 237 6.14 28.53 22.67
C LEU A 237 7.30 27.81 22.01
N ALA A 238 7.59 28.13 20.74
CA ALA A 238 8.69 27.55 19.97
C ALA A 238 10.05 27.85 20.61
N ALA A 239 10.27 29.07 21.09
CA ALA A 239 11.52 29.46 21.77
C ALA A 239 11.72 28.69 23.07
N ALA A 240 10.66 28.50 23.87
CA ALA A 240 10.71 27.76 25.14
C ALA A 240 10.98 26.29 24.90
N VAL A 241 10.25 25.67 23.97
CA VAL A 241 10.32 24.24 23.66
C VAL A 241 11.65 23.89 22.97
N SER A 242 12.14 24.72 22.06
CA SER A 242 13.46 24.50 21.40
C SER A 242 14.64 24.52 22.36
N GLY A 243 14.50 25.21 23.50
CA GLY A 243 15.49 25.19 24.57
C GLY A 243 15.44 23.98 25.51
N ALA A 244 14.42 23.10 25.34
CA ALA A 244 14.26 21.94 26.20
C ALA A 244 15.25 20.82 25.82
N ALA A 245 15.73 20.09 26.84
CA ALA A 245 16.72 19.03 26.64
C ALA A 245 16.20 17.94 25.70
N GLY A 246 17.01 17.58 24.70
CA GLY A 246 16.69 16.53 23.71
C GLY A 246 15.82 16.98 22.53
N VAL A 247 15.42 18.25 22.44
CA VAL A 247 14.70 18.81 21.30
C VAL A 247 15.69 19.23 20.21
N ALA A 248 15.48 18.73 18.98
CA ALA A 248 16.27 19.06 17.80
C ALA A 248 15.74 20.31 17.07
N GLY A 249 14.44 20.56 17.15
CA GLY A 249 13.77 21.68 16.50
C GLY A 249 12.25 21.62 16.66
N CYS A 250 11.57 22.67 16.19
CA CYS A 250 10.11 22.79 16.26
C CYS A 250 9.53 23.16 14.89
N THR A 251 8.38 22.60 14.55
CA THR A 251 7.60 22.95 13.37
C THR A 251 6.24 23.50 13.78
N LYS A 252 5.77 24.54 13.11
CA LYS A 252 4.47 25.16 13.39
C LYS A 252 3.33 24.22 13.03
N GLU A 253 2.37 24.09 13.93
CA GLU A 253 1.12 23.38 13.72
C GLU A 253 -0.07 24.32 13.91
N ALA A 254 -1.23 23.95 13.34
CA ALA A 254 -2.47 24.68 13.55
C ALA A 254 -2.95 24.44 14.99
N GLY A 255 -2.99 25.48 15.81
CA GLY A 255 -3.62 25.45 17.12
C GLY A 255 -5.14 25.64 16.97
N GLU A 256 -5.93 24.69 17.39
CA GLU A 256 -7.37 24.85 17.46
C GLU A 256 -7.75 25.61 18.76
N ALA A 257 -8.77 26.48 18.67
CA ALA A 257 -9.28 27.13 19.89
C ALA A 257 -9.98 26.06 20.75
N VAL A 258 -9.60 25.95 22.01
CA VAL A 258 -10.21 25.03 22.96
C VAL A 258 -11.12 25.84 23.91
N GLU A 259 -12.40 25.52 23.96
CA GLU A 259 -13.42 26.23 24.79
C GLU A 259 -13.40 27.76 24.62
N GLY A 260 -13.11 28.23 23.39
CA GLY A 260 -13.01 29.67 23.06
C GLY A 260 -11.68 30.34 23.42
N VAL A 261 -10.75 29.60 23.99
CA VAL A 261 -9.38 30.09 24.28
C VAL A 261 -8.48 29.86 23.08
N GLN A 262 -7.82 30.91 22.61
CA GLN A 262 -6.82 30.79 21.53
C GLN A 262 -5.58 30.04 22.05
N THR A 263 -5.12 29.06 21.29
CA THR A 263 -3.96 28.26 21.63
C THR A 263 -2.87 28.39 20.56
N ALA A 264 -1.63 28.24 20.96
CA ALA A 264 -0.49 28.03 20.08
C ALA A 264 -0.15 26.53 20.04
N ALA A 265 0.15 25.99 18.86
CA ALA A 265 0.53 24.60 18.70
C ALA A 265 1.79 24.45 17.86
N LEU A 266 2.60 23.44 18.20
CA LEU A 266 3.80 23.06 17.47
C LEU A 266 4.09 21.57 17.59
N LEU A 267 4.90 21.06 16.68
CA LEU A 267 5.51 19.74 16.73
C LEU A 267 6.98 19.90 17.14
N ALA A 268 7.36 19.36 18.30
CA ALA A 268 8.74 19.32 18.77
C ALA A 268 9.40 18.01 18.31
N HIS A 269 10.52 18.12 17.61
CA HIS A 269 11.27 16.97 17.10
C HIS A 269 12.36 16.56 18.09
N ALA A 270 12.41 15.27 18.45
CA ALA A 270 13.43 14.76 19.36
C ALA A 270 14.79 14.56 18.64
N GLN A 271 15.88 14.65 19.38
CA GLN A 271 17.20 14.19 18.94
C GLN A 271 17.27 12.65 19.07
N GLY A 272 17.20 11.93 17.95
CA GLY A 272 17.15 10.46 17.95
C GLY A 272 15.91 9.95 18.69
N ASP A 273 16.06 8.92 19.52
CA ASP A 273 14.98 8.28 20.27
C ASP A 273 14.73 8.89 21.65
N ALA A 274 15.15 10.12 21.89
CA ALA A 274 15.05 10.77 23.19
C ALA A 274 13.57 10.99 23.59
N GLU A 275 13.20 10.59 24.81
CA GLU A 275 11.91 10.92 25.40
C GLU A 275 11.92 12.39 25.85
N ILE A 276 11.32 13.29 25.06
CA ILE A 276 11.36 14.74 25.29
C ILE A 276 10.14 15.30 26.05
N ARG A 277 9.05 14.52 26.20
CA ARG A 277 7.83 15.01 26.85
C ARG A 277 8.05 15.59 28.26
N PRO A 278 8.86 14.99 29.14
CA PRO A 278 9.11 15.58 30.47
C PRO A 278 9.82 16.93 30.41
N ALA A 279 10.79 17.09 29.48
CA ALA A 279 11.53 18.33 29.30
C ALA A 279 10.64 19.44 28.69
N VAL A 280 9.82 19.09 27.71
CA VAL A 280 8.86 20.00 27.08
C VAL A 280 7.80 20.45 28.09
N PHE A 281 7.23 19.50 28.86
CA PHE A 281 6.27 19.83 29.92
C PHE A 281 6.85 20.85 30.89
N LYS A 282 8.08 20.61 31.36
CA LYS A 282 8.76 21.51 32.31
C LYS A 282 8.96 22.91 31.72
N ALA A 283 9.39 22.99 30.46
CA ALA A 283 9.59 24.27 29.77
C ALA A 283 8.29 25.10 29.65
N VAL A 284 7.16 24.45 29.37
CA VAL A 284 5.84 25.10 29.30
C VAL A 284 5.38 25.52 30.72
N ALA A 285 5.52 24.65 31.70
CA ALA A 285 5.10 24.89 33.08
C ALA A 285 5.88 26.03 33.75
N GLU A 286 7.20 26.13 33.52
CA GLU A 286 8.05 27.20 34.03
C GLU A 286 7.64 28.61 33.56
N LYS A 287 6.98 28.68 32.38
CA LYS A 287 6.43 29.93 31.84
C LYS A 287 5.03 30.26 32.38
N GLY A 288 4.41 29.37 33.15
CA GLY A 288 3.08 29.54 33.67
C GLY A 288 1.96 29.42 32.61
N TRP A 289 2.25 28.83 31.45
CA TRP A 289 1.28 28.60 30.40
C TRP A 289 0.43 27.38 30.67
N THR A 290 -0.82 27.38 30.16
CA THR A 290 -1.73 26.25 30.31
C THR A 290 -1.50 25.27 29.15
N LEU A 291 -1.07 24.05 29.48
CA LEU A 291 -0.89 22.98 28.51
C LEU A 291 -2.22 22.26 28.28
N TYR A 292 -2.68 22.23 27.02
CA TYR A 292 -3.91 21.54 26.62
C TYR A 292 -3.61 20.14 26.07
N GLU A 293 -2.54 20.00 25.28
CA GLU A 293 -2.13 18.70 24.75
C GLU A 293 -0.61 18.54 24.75
N LEU A 294 -0.17 17.35 25.15
CA LEU A 294 1.22 16.88 25.04
C LEU A 294 1.18 15.42 24.63
N SER A 295 1.18 15.17 23.34
CA SER A 295 1.04 13.82 22.79
C SER A 295 2.26 13.43 21.96
N LEU A 296 2.69 12.17 22.12
CA LEU A 296 3.75 11.61 21.28
C LEU A 296 3.14 11.32 19.89
N ARG A 297 3.61 12.01 18.88
CA ARG A 297 3.34 11.67 17.49
C ARG A 297 4.57 10.95 16.94
N ARG A 298 4.40 9.67 16.65
CA ARG A 298 5.39 8.95 15.85
C ARG A 298 5.09 9.29 14.40
N ASN A 299 6.12 9.58 13.63
CA ASN A 299 5.94 9.72 12.18
C ASN A 299 5.21 8.49 11.68
N SER A 300 4.06 8.71 11.11
CA SER A 300 3.31 7.65 10.46
C SER A 300 4.10 7.23 9.22
N LEU A 301 3.95 5.98 8.78
CA LEU A 301 4.48 5.61 7.47
C LEU A 301 3.90 6.50 6.34
N GLU A 302 2.76 7.18 6.58
CA GLU A 302 2.21 8.21 5.66
C GLU A 302 3.14 9.41 5.52
N ASP A 303 3.73 9.90 6.62
CA ASP A 303 4.71 11.00 6.58
C ASP A 303 5.96 10.58 5.82
N VAL A 304 6.40 9.34 6.03
CA VAL A 304 7.51 8.71 5.29
C VAL A 304 7.19 8.61 3.80
N PHE A 305 6.01 8.13 3.49
CA PHE A 305 5.54 8.00 2.11
C PHE A 305 5.47 9.37 1.42
N HIS A 306 4.92 10.37 2.11
CA HIS A 306 4.87 11.75 1.61
C HIS A 306 6.28 12.33 1.42
N ALA A 307 7.19 12.14 2.37
CA ALA A 307 8.57 12.61 2.26
C ALA A 307 9.30 11.96 1.07
N LEU A 308 9.18 10.64 0.90
CA LEU A 308 9.81 9.90 -0.19
C LEU A 308 9.23 10.24 -1.58
N THR A 309 7.93 10.54 -1.65
CA THR A 309 7.26 10.84 -2.92
C THR A 309 7.33 12.32 -3.31
N GLN A 310 7.55 13.24 -2.34
CA GLN A 310 7.64 14.69 -2.57
C GLN A 310 9.08 15.22 -2.70
N SER A 311 10.08 14.57 -2.08
CA SER A 311 11.48 15.01 -2.13
C SER A 311 12.05 15.13 -3.55
N ASP A 312 11.52 14.34 -4.50
CA ASP A 312 11.86 14.45 -5.93
C ASP A 312 11.13 15.60 -6.66
N ALA A 313 10.14 16.26 -6.05
CA ALA A 313 9.47 17.41 -6.66
C ALA A 313 10.36 18.67 -6.66
N ALA A 314 11.20 18.81 -5.63
CA ALA A 314 12.09 19.98 -5.49
C ALA A 314 13.35 19.94 -6.39
N GLN A 315 13.72 18.77 -6.92
CA GLN A 315 14.89 18.62 -7.81
C GLN A 315 14.56 18.67 -9.31
N GLY A 316 13.28 18.63 -9.69
CA GLY A 316 12.83 18.62 -11.09
C GLY A 316 12.47 19.99 -11.67
N GLU A 317 12.39 21.07 -10.88
CA GLU A 317 12.10 22.43 -11.35
C GLU A 317 13.34 23.29 -11.59
N ALA A 318 14.54 22.72 -11.48
CA ALA A 318 15.83 23.44 -11.65
C ALA A 318 16.60 23.00 -12.92
N GLN A 319 15.92 22.54 -13.97
CA GLN A 319 16.54 22.36 -15.30
C GLN A 319 15.68 22.93 -16.40
#